data_5881f9e8893e60cea56e0b0ff88232f4
#
_entry.id   5881f9e8893e60cea56e0b0ff88232f4
#
_cell.length_a   1.000
_cell.length_b   1.000
_cell.length_c   1.000
_cell.angle_alpha   90.00
_cell.angle_beta   90.00
_cell.angle_gamma   90.00
#
_symmetry.space_group_name_H-M   'P 1'
#
loop_
_entity.id
_entity.type
_entity.pdbx_description
1 polymer ?
#
loop_
_entity_poly.entity_id
_entity_poly.type
_entity_poly.pdbx_seq_one_letter_code
_entity_poly.pdbx_strand_id
1 'polypeptide(L)'
;MHVKIEANKSSRIEGTRTTVEEDLLDVTDINPEKRDDWEEVQNYVKATNYGVERIREGFPVCTRLIREIHKILMQGVRGEHKTPGEFRVSQNWIGGRMPSTAVYVPPPHTEVAECLSDFEKFINNEEIDTPDLIKSAILHYQFESIHPFLDGNGR
;
A
#
# COMPACT_ATOMS: atom_id res chain seq x y z
N MET A 1 -9.90 -7.88 -14.93
CA MET A 1 -10.69 -6.63 -15.02
C MET A 1 -10.88 -5.96 -13.65
N HIS A 2 -11.47 -6.63 -12.65
CA HIS A 2 -11.72 -6.02 -11.33
C HIS A 2 -10.47 -5.43 -10.66
N VAL A 3 -9.32 -6.12 -10.68
CA VAL A 3 -8.06 -5.62 -10.09
C VAL A 3 -7.61 -4.30 -10.70
N LYS A 4 -7.76 -4.10 -12.02
CA LYS A 4 -7.38 -2.84 -12.67
C LYS A 4 -8.31 -1.68 -12.30
N ILE A 5 -9.62 -1.96 -12.13
CA ILE A 5 -10.58 -0.95 -11.68
C ILE A 5 -10.26 -0.53 -10.24
N GLU A 6 -9.97 -1.50 -9.39
CA GLU A 6 -9.55 -1.24 -8.00
C GLU A 6 -8.25 -0.45 -7.95
N ALA A 7 -7.24 -0.89 -8.70
CA ALA A 7 -5.95 -0.21 -8.81
C ALA A 7 -6.10 1.26 -9.23
N ASN A 8 -6.91 1.53 -10.27
CA ASN A 8 -7.17 2.90 -10.71
C ASN A 8 -7.85 3.73 -9.62
N LYS A 9 -8.92 3.21 -9.00
CA LYS A 9 -9.66 3.94 -7.98
C LYS A 9 -8.82 4.23 -6.74
N SER A 10 -8.07 3.25 -6.26
CA SER A 10 -7.18 3.39 -5.10
C SER A 10 -6.06 4.40 -5.39
N SER A 11 -5.38 4.26 -6.53
CA SER A 11 -4.32 5.19 -6.92
C SER A 11 -4.82 6.62 -7.17
N ARG A 12 -6.07 6.79 -7.62
CA ARG A 12 -6.69 8.12 -7.76
C ARG A 12 -6.91 8.83 -6.43
N ILE A 13 -7.16 8.10 -5.36
CA ILE A 13 -7.24 8.69 -3.99
C ILE A 13 -5.86 9.28 -3.64
N GLU A 14 -4.79 8.65 -4.06
CA GLU A 14 -3.40 9.08 -3.86
C GLU A 14 -2.90 10.09 -4.92
N GLY A 15 -3.76 10.50 -5.85
CA GLY A 15 -3.52 11.62 -6.76
C GLY A 15 -3.13 11.27 -8.19
N THR A 16 -3.22 10.01 -8.64
CA THR A 16 -3.05 9.66 -10.06
C THR A 16 -4.22 10.18 -10.90
N ARG A 17 -3.96 10.47 -12.17
CA ARG A 17 -4.90 11.14 -13.08
C ARG A 17 -5.31 10.28 -14.28
N THR A 18 -4.87 9.03 -14.35
CA THR A 18 -5.27 8.11 -15.42
C THR A 18 -6.72 7.67 -15.27
N THR A 19 -7.35 7.36 -16.38
CA THR A 19 -8.67 6.69 -16.40
C THR A 19 -8.50 5.19 -16.51
N VAL A 20 -9.56 4.44 -16.21
CA VAL A 20 -9.55 2.96 -16.34
C VAL A 20 -9.26 2.54 -17.77
N GLU A 21 -9.76 3.29 -18.77
CA GLU A 21 -9.51 3.04 -20.18
C GLU A 21 -8.04 3.26 -20.53
N GLU A 22 -7.43 4.34 -20.05
CA GLU A 22 -5.99 4.61 -20.22
C GLU A 22 -5.14 3.50 -19.59
N ASP A 23 -5.50 2.99 -18.41
CA ASP A 23 -4.75 1.91 -17.75
C ASP A 23 -4.80 0.57 -18.50
N LEU A 24 -5.71 0.42 -19.48
CA LEU A 24 -5.79 -0.74 -20.36
C LEU A 24 -4.91 -0.63 -21.61
N LEU A 25 -4.43 0.56 -21.93
CA LEU A 25 -3.61 0.82 -23.11
C LEU A 25 -2.15 0.40 -22.89
N ASP A 26 -1.41 0.28 -24.00
CA ASP A 26 0.05 0.17 -23.95
C ASP A 26 0.68 1.51 -23.56
N VAL A 27 1.84 1.46 -22.91
CA VAL A 27 2.57 2.67 -22.49
C VAL A 27 2.88 3.64 -23.64
N THR A 28 3.02 3.13 -24.87
CA THR A 28 3.26 3.93 -26.06
C THR A 28 2.07 4.81 -26.45
N ASP A 29 0.87 4.41 -26.06
CA ASP A 29 -0.39 5.11 -26.37
C ASP A 29 -0.80 6.10 -25.26
N ILE A 30 -0.04 6.11 -24.14
CA ILE A 30 -0.30 6.99 -23.02
C ILE A 30 0.33 8.37 -23.23
N ASN A 31 -0.42 9.41 -22.90
CA ASN A 31 0.10 10.77 -22.87
C ASN A 31 1.37 10.82 -21.99
N PRO A 32 2.51 11.32 -22.50
CA PRO A 32 3.77 11.40 -21.75
C PRO A 32 3.63 12.02 -20.36
N GLU A 33 2.75 13.00 -20.17
CA GLU A 33 2.50 13.65 -18.87
C GLU A 33 1.77 12.75 -17.83
N LYS A 34 1.22 11.62 -18.28
CA LYS A 34 0.50 10.65 -17.44
C LYS A 34 1.22 9.32 -17.30
N ARG A 35 2.41 9.17 -17.87
CA ARG A 35 3.13 7.89 -17.86
C ARG A 35 3.48 7.45 -16.44
N ASP A 36 3.94 8.36 -15.61
CA ASP A 36 4.27 8.05 -14.20
C ASP A 36 3.01 7.59 -13.45
N ASP A 37 1.88 8.28 -13.64
CA ASP A 37 0.60 7.90 -13.04
C ASP A 37 0.13 6.52 -13.55
N TRP A 38 0.30 6.23 -14.84
CA TRP A 38 0.01 4.94 -15.44
C TRP A 38 0.91 3.82 -14.86
N GLU A 39 2.21 4.07 -14.73
CA GLU A 39 3.15 3.12 -14.14
C GLU A 39 2.79 2.81 -12.67
N GLU A 40 2.37 3.79 -11.91
CA GLU A 40 1.87 3.59 -10.53
C GLU A 40 0.68 2.62 -10.49
N VAL A 41 -0.28 2.77 -11.40
CA VAL A 41 -1.43 1.85 -11.50
C VAL A 41 -1.00 0.44 -11.96
N GLN A 42 -0.09 0.33 -12.93
CA GLN A 42 0.44 -0.98 -13.34
C GLN A 42 1.20 -1.67 -12.20
N ASN A 43 1.96 -0.92 -11.41
CA ASN A 43 2.67 -1.47 -10.25
C ASN A 43 1.70 -1.95 -9.16
N TYR A 44 0.60 -1.23 -8.93
CA TYR A 44 -0.47 -1.71 -8.04
C TYR A 44 -1.01 -3.06 -8.51
N VAL A 45 -1.31 -3.21 -9.80
CA VAL A 45 -1.79 -4.48 -10.38
C VAL A 45 -0.76 -5.60 -10.20
N LYS A 46 0.52 -5.31 -10.46
CA LYS A 46 1.61 -6.29 -10.27
C LYS A 46 1.75 -6.69 -8.80
N ALA A 47 1.74 -5.72 -7.89
CA ALA A 47 1.87 -5.93 -6.46
C ALA A 47 0.70 -6.77 -5.90
N THR A 48 -0.54 -6.46 -6.31
CA THR A 48 -1.73 -7.23 -5.93
C THR A 48 -1.66 -8.66 -6.44
N ASN A 49 -1.34 -8.86 -7.73
CA ASN A 49 -1.23 -10.20 -8.29
C ASN A 49 -0.14 -11.01 -7.60
N TYR A 50 1.02 -10.41 -7.33
CA TYR A 50 2.10 -11.04 -6.58
C TYR A 50 1.62 -11.49 -5.19
N GLY A 51 0.99 -10.60 -4.43
CA GLY A 51 0.49 -10.93 -3.09
C GLY A 51 -0.54 -12.07 -3.11
N VAL A 52 -1.49 -12.03 -4.05
CA VAL A 52 -2.52 -13.07 -4.21
C VAL A 52 -1.88 -14.43 -4.56
N GLU A 53 -0.88 -14.44 -5.45
CA GLU A 53 -0.20 -15.67 -5.85
C GLU A 53 0.59 -16.27 -4.69
N ARG A 54 1.33 -15.45 -3.93
CA ARG A 54 2.05 -15.89 -2.74
C ARG A 54 1.13 -16.52 -1.70
N ILE A 55 -0.04 -15.91 -1.44
CA ILE A 55 -1.02 -16.45 -0.50
C ILE A 55 -1.59 -17.78 -1.02
N ARG A 56 -1.88 -17.90 -2.32
CA ARG A 56 -2.34 -19.15 -2.93
C ARG A 56 -1.33 -20.28 -2.85
N GLU A 57 -0.04 -19.97 -2.87
CA GLU A 57 1.05 -20.91 -2.64
C GLU A 57 1.22 -21.31 -1.16
N GLY A 58 0.39 -20.78 -0.27
CA GLY A 58 0.43 -21.06 1.17
C GLY A 58 1.38 -20.15 1.96
N PHE A 59 1.87 -19.07 1.35
CA PHE A 59 2.68 -18.11 2.10
C PHE A 59 1.77 -17.29 3.04
N PRO A 60 2.09 -17.16 4.32
CA PRO A 60 1.24 -16.45 5.27
C PRO A 60 1.22 -14.95 4.99
N VAL A 61 0.13 -14.29 5.36
CA VAL A 61 0.10 -12.82 5.39
C VAL A 61 0.93 -12.36 6.58
N CYS A 62 2.09 -11.81 6.28
CA CYS A 62 3.08 -11.40 7.27
C CYS A 62 3.83 -10.14 6.84
N THR A 63 4.56 -9.54 7.75
CA THR A 63 5.35 -8.32 7.50
C THR A 63 6.34 -8.47 6.36
N ARG A 64 6.88 -9.67 6.14
CA ARG A 64 7.74 -9.95 4.99
C ARG A 64 6.98 -9.81 3.67
N LEU A 65 5.78 -10.40 3.57
CA LEU A 65 4.95 -10.29 2.37
C LEU A 65 4.57 -8.83 2.09
N ILE A 66 4.20 -8.09 3.13
CA ILE A 66 3.89 -6.66 3.02
C ILE A 66 5.07 -5.86 2.44
N ARG A 67 6.29 -6.12 2.90
CA ARG A 67 7.50 -5.47 2.39
C ARG A 67 7.79 -5.84 0.93
N GLU A 68 7.61 -7.11 0.56
CA GLU A 68 7.78 -7.59 -0.81
C GLU A 68 6.76 -6.92 -1.77
N ILE A 69 5.49 -6.83 -1.35
CA ILE A 69 4.41 -6.13 -2.10
C ILE A 69 4.75 -4.65 -2.26
N HIS A 70 5.12 -3.98 -1.18
CA HIS A 70 5.46 -2.55 -1.20
C HIS A 70 6.66 -2.27 -2.11
N LYS A 71 7.65 -3.14 -2.14
CA LYS A 71 8.80 -3.00 -3.04
C LYS A 71 8.39 -3.02 -4.52
N ILE A 72 7.45 -3.90 -4.89
CA ILE A 72 6.91 -3.97 -6.25
C ILE A 72 6.07 -2.72 -6.56
N LEU A 73 5.25 -2.29 -5.61
CA LEU A 73 4.38 -1.12 -5.73
C LEU A 73 5.16 0.16 -6.05
N MET A 74 6.30 0.34 -5.41
CA MET A 74 7.09 1.57 -5.47
C MET A 74 8.23 1.55 -6.51
N GLN A 75 8.30 0.51 -7.35
CA GLN A 75 9.39 0.35 -8.31
C GLN A 75 9.27 1.35 -9.48
N GLY A 76 10.31 2.16 -9.70
CA GLY A 76 10.43 3.04 -10.86
C GLY A 76 9.44 4.21 -10.91
N VAL A 77 8.69 4.46 -9.82
CA VAL A 77 7.66 5.48 -9.77
C VAL A 77 7.98 6.55 -8.71
N ARG A 78 7.11 7.55 -8.62
CA ARG A 78 7.18 8.60 -7.60
C ARG A 78 7.34 7.96 -6.21
N GLY A 79 8.37 8.35 -5.48
CA GLY A 79 8.68 7.77 -4.16
C GLY A 79 9.65 6.58 -4.18
N GLU A 80 10.18 6.14 -5.32
CA GLU A 80 11.16 5.03 -5.40
C GLU A 80 12.39 5.23 -4.50
N HIS A 81 12.76 6.47 -4.25
CA HIS A 81 13.87 6.82 -3.33
C HIS A 81 13.45 6.84 -1.85
N LYS A 82 12.21 6.53 -1.54
CA LYS A 82 11.66 6.40 -0.17
C LYS A 82 11.81 4.98 0.39
N THR A 83 12.91 4.32 0.09
CA THR A 83 13.27 2.97 0.57
C THR A 83 12.15 1.92 0.37
N PRO A 84 11.77 1.59 -0.90
CA PRO A 84 10.74 0.59 -1.18
C PRO A 84 10.99 -0.75 -0.48
N GLY A 85 9.97 -1.24 0.23
CA GLY A 85 10.04 -2.50 0.97
C GLY A 85 10.70 -2.38 2.35
N GLU A 86 11.11 -1.18 2.78
CA GLU A 86 11.69 -0.97 4.11
C GLU A 86 10.76 -0.13 4.98
N PHE A 87 10.53 -0.58 6.21
CA PHE A 87 9.78 0.21 7.16
C PHE A 87 10.56 1.47 7.55
N ARG A 88 9.84 2.54 7.82
CA ARG A 88 10.40 3.84 8.17
C ARG A 88 11.26 3.77 9.43
N VAL A 89 12.35 4.49 9.39
CA VAL A 89 13.27 4.68 10.52
C VAL A 89 13.25 6.12 11.05
N SER A 90 12.25 6.89 10.61
CA SER A 90 12.01 8.26 11.04
C SER A 90 10.53 8.50 11.29
N GLN A 91 10.21 9.57 12.01
CA GLN A 91 8.82 9.99 12.20
C GLN A 91 8.26 10.53 10.89
N ASN A 92 7.04 10.10 10.56
CA ASN A 92 6.21 10.67 9.51
C ASN A 92 4.90 11.23 10.11
N TRP A 93 4.10 11.88 9.29
CA TRP A 93 2.80 12.42 9.68
C TRP A 93 1.88 12.50 8.45
N ILE A 94 0.59 12.55 8.69
CA ILE A 94 -0.45 12.64 7.66
C ILE A 94 -1.09 14.02 7.71
N GLY A 95 -1.14 14.67 6.56
CA GLY A 95 -1.65 16.05 6.42
C GLY A 95 -0.73 17.09 7.04
N GLY A 96 -0.95 18.35 6.65
CA GLY A 96 -0.12 19.46 7.13
C GLY A 96 1.30 19.49 6.53
N ARG A 97 2.04 20.55 6.84
CA ARG A 97 3.41 20.75 6.36
C ARG A 97 4.48 20.30 7.37
N MET A 98 4.10 20.13 8.61
CA MET A 98 4.99 19.73 9.71
C MET A 98 4.19 18.98 10.79
N PRO A 99 4.83 18.23 11.69
CA PRO A 99 4.15 17.45 12.72
C PRO A 99 3.17 18.25 13.58
N SER A 100 3.50 19.53 13.87
CA SER A 100 2.65 20.41 14.68
C SER A 100 1.36 20.86 13.99
N THR A 101 1.26 20.68 12.67
CA THR A 101 0.06 20.99 11.86
C THR A 101 -0.53 19.74 11.20
N ALA A 102 -0.04 18.57 11.59
CA ALA A 102 -0.52 17.30 11.08
C ALA A 102 -1.96 17.01 11.48
N VAL A 103 -2.70 16.36 10.60
CA VAL A 103 -4.04 15.82 10.93
C VAL A 103 -3.90 14.58 11.80
N TYR A 104 -2.87 13.77 11.55
CA TYR A 104 -2.57 12.57 12.32
C TYR A 104 -1.05 12.35 12.39
N VAL A 105 -0.58 11.94 13.56
CA VAL A 105 0.82 11.54 13.79
C VAL A 105 0.84 10.06 14.17
N PRO A 106 1.33 9.19 13.28
CA PRO A 106 1.47 7.76 13.56
C PRO A 106 2.41 7.47 14.74
N PRO A 107 2.39 6.22 15.28
CA PRO A 107 3.31 5.80 16.34
C PRO A 107 4.77 6.15 16.02
N PRO A 108 5.62 6.35 17.03
CA PRO A 108 7.06 6.53 16.83
C PRO A 108 7.64 5.40 15.97
N HIS A 109 8.61 5.71 15.12
CA HIS A 109 9.22 4.69 14.25
C HIS A 109 9.82 3.50 15.03
N THR A 110 10.23 3.72 16.29
CA THR A 110 10.72 2.67 17.17
C THR A 110 9.66 1.64 17.58
N GLU A 111 8.38 1.99 17.51
CA GLU A 111 7.25 1.14 17.85
C GLU A 111 6.62 0.45 16.63
N VAL A 112 7.00 0.83 15.42
CA VAL A 112 6.44 0.27 14.18
C VAL A 112 6.55 -1.26 14.13
N ALA A 113 7.69 -1.82 14.54
CA ALA A 113 7.91 -3.26 14.53
C ALA A 113 6.96 -3.99 15.48
N GLU A 114 6.71 -3.45 16.67
CA GLU A 114 5.78 -4.01 17.65
C GLU A 114 4.34 -3.91 17.16
N CYS A 115 3.93 -2.74 16.66
CA CYS A 115 2.60 -2.54 16.09
C CYS A 115 2.32 -3.50 14.92
N LEU A 116 3.31 -3.73 14.04
CA LEU A 116 3.18 -4.68 12.93
C LEU A 116 3.19 -6.13 13.40
N SER A 117 3.88 -6.46 14.48
CA SER A 117 3.81 -7.80 15.09
C SER A 117 2.40 -8.09 15.60
N ASP A 118 1.75 -7.13 16.24
CA ASP A 118 0.38 -7.28 16.72
C ASP A 118 -0.64 -7.32 15.58
N PHE A 119 -0.42 -6.52 14.53
CA PHE A 119 -1.17 -6.59 13.28
C PHE A 119 -1.10 -7.99 12.65
N GLU A 120 0.10 -8.58 12.57
CA GLU A 120 0.32 -9.91 12.01
C GLU A 120 -0.35 -11.01 12.85
N LYS A 121 -0.30 -10.91 14.17
CA LYS A 121 -1.02 -11.81 15.09
C LYS A 121 -2.52 -11.73 14.87
N PHE A 122 -3.08 -10.52 14.73
CA PHE A 122 -4.50 -10.33 14.52
C PHE A 122 -4.96 -10.92 13.18
N ILE A 123 -4.20 -10.71 12.09
CA ILE A 123 -4.58 -11.20 10.76
C ILE A 123 -4.61 -12.73 10.70
N ASN A 124 -3.65 -13.39 11.39
CA ASN A 124 -3.50 -14.84 11.39
C ASN A 124 -4.23 -15.53 12.57
N ASN A 125 -5.00 -14.80 13.36
CA ASN A 125 -5.78 -15.40 14.45
C ASN A 125 -7.09 -15.97 13.92
N GLU A 126 -7.19 -17.30 13.91
CA GLU A 126 -8.36 -18.05 13.47
C GLU A 126 -9.48 -18.12 14.56
N GLU A 127 -9.18 -17.77 15.81
CA GLU A 127 -10.16 -17.77 16.90
C GLU A 127 -11.07 -16.54 16.89
N ILE A 128 -10.73 -15.53 16.07
CA ILE A 128 -11.53 -14.32 15.94
C ILE A 128 -12.72 -14.56 15.01
N ASP A 129 -13.88 -14.79 15.59
CA ASP A 129 -15.15 -14.92 14.90
C ASP A 129 -15.69 -13.54 14.49
N THR A 130 -15.11 -12.99 13.42
CA THR A 130 -15.52 -11.71 12.85
C THR A 130 -15.73 -11.85 11.35
N PRO A 131 -16.83 -11.34 10.78
CA PRO A 131 -17.05 -11.37 9.34
C PRO A 131 -15.86 -10.77 8.56
N ASP A 132 -15.46 -11.42 7.46
CA ASP A 132 -14.27 -11.07 6.68
C ASP A 132 -14.22 -9.58 6.29
N LEU A 133 -15.37 -9.00 5.92
CA LEU A 133 -15.45 -7.59 5.56
C LEU A 133 -15.13 -6.66 6.74
N ILE A 134 -15.59 -7.03 7.93
CA ILE A 134 -15.29 -6.27 9.16
C ILE A 134 -13.83 -6.45 9.54
N LYS A 135 -13.31 -7.68 9.47
CA LYS A 135 -11.90 -7.97 9.71
C LYS A 135 -11.01 -7.18 8.76
N SER A 136 -11.35 -7.14 7.46
CA SER A 136 -10.63 -6.35 6.46
C SER A 136 -10.65 -4.86 6.76
N ALA A 137 -11.80 -4.31 7.19
CA ALA A 137 -11.90 -2.88 7.55
C ALA A 137 -11.04 -2.53 8.77
N ILE A 138 -11.01 -3.40 9.80
CA ILE A 138 -10.16 -3.22 10.98
C ILE A 138 -8.68 -3.27 10.57
N LEU A 139 -8.29 -4.24 9.75
CA LEU A 139 -6.92 -4.37 9.26
C LEU A 139 -6.47 -3.16 8.45
N HIS A 140 -7.33 -2.70 7.55
CA HIS A 140 -7.04 -1.50 6.76
C HIS A 140 -6.85 -0.27 7.65
N TYR A 141 -7.78 -0.04 8.57
CA TYR A 141 -7.69 1.07 9.53
C TYR A 141 -6.42 0.99 10.38
N GLN A 142 -6.08 -0.19 10.89
CA GLN A 142 -4.88 -0.39 11.72
C GLN A 142 -3.60 -0.16 10.92
N PHE A 143 -3.51 -0.70 9.70
CA PHE A 143 -2.37 -0.51 8.82
C PHE A 143 -2.13 0.98 8.50
N GLU A 144 -3.19 1.68 8.13
CA GLU A 144 -3.13 3.13 7.88
C GLU A 144 -2.76 3.93 9.13
N SER A 145 -3.20 3.49 10.31
CA SER A 145 -2.85 4.13 11.58
C SER A 145 -1.37 3.91 11.96
N ILE A 146 -0.82 2.74 11.68
CA ILE A 146 0.62 2.46 11.89
C ILE A 146 1.47 3.25 10.90
N HIS A 147 1.00 3.36 9.66
CA HIS A 147 1.65 4.08 8.57
C HIS A 147 3.13 3.72 8.42
N PRO A 148 3.45 2.43 8.17
CA PRO A 148 4.78 1.88 8.39
C PRO A 148 5.83 2.29 7.37
N PHE A 149 5.45 2.83 6.22
CA PHE A 149 6.37 3.23 5.16
C PHE A 149 6.50 4.76 5.07
N LEU A 150 7.53 5.24 4.38
CA LEU A 150 7.71 6.66 4.12
C LEU A 150 6.79 7.19 3.01
N ASP A 151 6.28 6.29 2.15
CA ASP A 151 5.34 6.58 1.06
C ASP A 151 4.59 5.31 0.67
N GLY A 152 3.47 5.42 -0.07
CA GLY A 152 2.75 4.27 -0.62
C GLY A 152 1.92 3.46 0.39
N ASN A 153 1.66 3.97 1.59
CA ASN A 153 0.85 3.25 2.59
C ASN A 153 -0.60 3.11 2.15
N GLY A 154 -1.20 4.15 1.56
CA GLY A 154 -2.61 4.17 1.15
C GLY A 154 -2.92 3.49 -0.20
N ARG A 155 -1.96 2.84 -0.81
CA ARG A 155 -2.10 2.18 -2.13
C ARG A 155 -2.18 0.68 -2.06
#